data_1e15d8b9a3866fc84f126a336935fff9
#
_entry.id   1e15d8b9a3866fc84f126a336935fff9
#
_cell.length_a   1.000
_cell.length_b   1.000
_cell.length_c   1.000
_cell.angle_alpha   90.00
_cell.angle_beta   90.00
_cell.angle_gamma   90.00
#
_symmetry.space_group_name_H-M   'P 1'
#
loop_
_entity.id
_entity.type
_entity.pdbx_description
1 polymer ?
#
loop_
_entity_poly.entity_id
_entity_poly.type
_entity_poly.pdbx_seq_one_letter_code
_entity_poly.pdbx_strand_id
1 'polypeptide(L)'
;IPANKTLDSKQESVTTFIATAQKKEMMIRIAEIEIHVQNLEEYKAILREEAEASIRLETGVISIFPMYQKVNPAQVRILEIYASREAYEAHLKTPQFQKYKTKTLHMVKSLQLTEMEAIDEATMTKIFGKLQKE
;
A
#
# COMPACT_ATOMS: atom_id res chain seq x y z
N ILE A 1 1.17 -4.09 -48.79
CA ILE A 1 1.33 -5.54 -48.76
C ILE A 1 0.41 -6.10 -47.69
N PRO A 2 -0.51 -7.02 -48.06
CA PRO A 2 -1.49 -7.53 -47.08
C PRO A 2 -0.85 -8.15 -45.86
N ALA A 3 0.26 -8.85 -46.00
CA ALA A 3 0.95 -9.48 -44.89
C ALA A 3 1.48 -8.42 -43.88
N ASN A 4 2.01 -7.33 -44.40
CA ASN A 4 2.50 -6.25 -43.54
C ASN A 4 1.36 -5.56 -42.81
N LYS A 5 0.23 -5.35 -43.53
CA LYS A 5 -0.94 -4.73 -42.92
C LYS A 5 -1.51 -5.60 -41.80
N THR A 6 -1.55 -6.90 -42.05
CA THR A 6 -1.99 -7.86 -41.02
C THR A 6 -1.02 -7.87 -39.82
N LEU A 7 0.27 -7.82 -40.15
CA LEU A 7 1.31 -7.80 -39.11
C LEU A 7 1.22 -6.53 -38.27
N ASP A 8 1.00 -5.39 -38.91
CA ASP A 8 0.86 -4.12 -38.21
C ASP A 8 -0.35 -4.13 -37.29
N SER A 9 -1.48 -4.67 -37.76
CA SER A 9 -2.70 -4.79 -36.94
C SER A 9 -2.48 -5.70 -35.76
N LYS A 10 -1.80 -6.84 -35.96
CA LYS A 10 -1.44 -7.74 -34.88
C LYS A 10 -0.46 -7.08 -33.92
N GLN A 11 0.48 -6.31 -34.46
CA GLN A 11 1.46 -5.60 -33.64
C GLN A 11 0.78 -4.58 -32.76
N GLU A 12 -0.17 -3.82 -33.28
CA GLU A 12 -0.93 -2.85 -32.49
C GLU A 12 -1.73 -3.54 -31.41
N SER A 13 -2.40 -4.66 -31.71
CA SER A 13 -3.17 -5.43 -30.72
C SER A 13 -2.27 -5.98 -29.61
N VAL A 14 -1.11 -6.51 -30.00
CA VAL A 14 -0.14 -7.03 -29.03
C VAL A 14 0.41 -5.91 -28.18
N THR A 15 0.73 -4.76 -28.78
CA THR A 15 1.21 -3.60 -28.04
C THR A 15 0.18 -3.11 -27.05
N THR A 16 -1.09 -3.02 -27.44
CA THR A 16 -2.17 -2.64 -26.55
C THR A 16 -2.33 -3.64 -25.40
N PHE A 17 -2.28 -4.94 -25.73
CA PHE A 17 -2.37 -5.99 -24.72
C PHE A 17 -1.20 -5.92 -23.74
N ILE A 18 0.02 -5.75 -24.23
CA ILE A 18 1.21 -5.63 -23.37
C ILE A 18 1.09 -4.40 -22.48
N ALA A 19 0.66 -3.26 -23.00
CA ALA A 19 0.48 -2.04 -22.23
C ALA A 19 -0.56 -2.25 -21.14
N THR A 20 -1.67 -2.93 -21.44
CA THR A 20 -2.71 -3.27 -20.48
C THR A 20 -2.18 -4.25 -19.42
N ALA A 21 -1.46 -5.28 -19.86
CA ALA A 21 -0.88 -6.27 -18.97
C ALA A 21 0.21 -5.68 -18.09
N GLN A 22 0.91 -4.66 -18.59
CA GLN A 22 1.95 -3.95 -17.84
C GLN A 22 1.37 -2.83 -16.97
N LYS A 23 0.08 -2.52 -17.15
CA LYS A 23 -0.58 -1.59 -16.25
C LYS A 23 -0.48 -2.20 -14.86
N LYS A 24 0.23 -1.51 -14.00
CA LYS A 24 0.51 -1.99 -12.66
C LYS A 24 -0.75 -2.00 -11.83
N GLU A 25 -1.03 -3.13 -11.26
CA GLU A 25 -2.13 -3.28 -10.34
C GLU A 25 -1.71 -2.75 -8.98
N MET A 26 -2.68 -2.15 -8.28
CA MET A 26 -2.45 -1.74 -6.91
C MET A 26 -2.15 -2.97 -6.06
N MET A 27 -1.22 -2.80 -5.14
CA MET A 27 -0.97 -3.80 -4.12
C MET A 27 -1.70 -3.37 -2.86
N ILE A 28 -2.60 -4.21 -2.38
CA ILE A 28 -3.41 -3.95 -1.19
C ILE A 28 -3.08 -4.98 -0.14
N ARG A 29 -2.85 -4.51 1.08
CA ARG A 29 -2.47 -5.41 2.16
C ARG A 29 -3.08 -4.94 3.47
N ILE A 30 -3.47 -5.90 4.30
CA ILE A 30 -3.85 -5.63 5.69
C ILE A 30 -2.73 -6.14 6.58
N ALA A 31 -2.21 -5.28 7.42
CA ALA A 31 -1.28 -5.67 8.48
C ALA A 31 -2.07 -5.84 9.77
N GLU A 32 -1.94 -7.00 10.39
CA GLU A 32 -2.53 -7.28 11.70
C GLU A 32 -1.40 -7.39 12.70
N ILE A 33 -1.37 -6.47 13.63
CA ILE A 33 -0.24 -6.31 14.55
C ILE A 33 -0.75 -6.28 15.97
N GLU A 34 -0.15 -7.10 16.82
CA GLU A 34 -0.36 -6.98 18.25
C GLU A 34 0.88 -6.36 18.88
N ILE A 35 0.66 -5.35 19.71
CA ILE A 35 1.72 -4.58 20.36
C ILE A 35 1.75 -4.92 21.84
N HIS A 36 2.95 -5.01 22.41
CA HIS A 36 3.07 -5.09 23.87
C HIS A 36 2.47 -3.83 24.49
N VAL A 37 1.59 -4.00 25.46
CA VAL A 37 0.79 -2.90 26.01
C VAL A 37 1.67 -1.75 26.52
N GLN A 38 2.79 -2.08 27.14
CA GLN A 38 3.71 -1.08 27.67
C GLN A 38 4.35 -0.20 26.59
N ASN A 39 4.33 -0.66 25.32
CA ASN A 39 4.92 0.08 24.20
C ASN A 39 3.88 0.80 23.35
N LEU A 40 2.61 0.70 23.70
CA LEU A 40 1.53 1.12 22.81
C LEU A 40 1.60 2.60 22.41
N GLU A 41 1.78 3.50 23.35
CA GLU A 41 1.78 4.93 23.04
C GLU A 41 2.99 5.33 22.20
N GLU A 42 4.15 4.78 22.51
CA GLU A 42 5.35 5.02 21.71
C GLU A 42 5.21 4.43 20.31
N TYR A 43 4.66 3.23 20.21
CA TYR A 43 4.41 2.59 18.91
C TYR A 43 3.50 3.45 18.05
N LYS A 44 2.40 3.92 18.60
CA LYS A 44 1.45 4.76 17.88
C LYS A 44 2.11 6.04 17.35
N ALA A 45 2.96 6.66 18.13
CA ALA A 45 3.66 7.87 17.72
C ALA A 45 4.63 7.60 16.57
N ILE A 46 5.40 6.52 16.65
CA ILE A 46 6.35 6.14 15.61
C ILE A 46 5.62 5.76 14.31
N LEU A 47 4.54 5.01 14.42
CA LEU A 47 3.75 4.61 13.25
C LEU A 47 3.08 5.82 12.60
N ARG A 48 2.58 6.76 13.38
CA ARG A 48 2.00 8.00 12.83
C ARG A 48 3.03 8.78 12.01
N GLU A 49 4.24 8.91 12.53
CA GLU A 49 5.33 9.61 11.83
C GLU A 49 5.67 8.92 10.52
N GLU A 50 5.79 7.60 10.55
CA GLU A 50 6.12 6.81 9.33
C GLU A 50 5.01 6.91 8.29
N ALA A 51 3.76 6.75 8.70
CA ALA A 51 2.62 6.82 7.79
C ALA A 51 2.52 8.19 7.14
N GLU A 52 2.64 9.26 7.92
CA GLU A 52 2.58 10.63 7.42
C GLU A 52 3.70 10.89 6.42
N ALA A 53 4.93 10.54 6.78
CA ALA A 53 6.07 10.78 5.91
C ALA A 53 5.96 10.00 4.60
N SER A 54 5.52 8.76 4.67
CA SER A 54 5.40 7.91 3.47
C SER A 54 4.33 8.43 2.52
N ILE A 55 3.19 8.85 3.04
CA ILE A 55 2.11 9.41 2.21
C ILE A 55 2.57 10.71 1.57
N ARG A 56 3.26 11.55 2.33
CA ARG A 56 3.71 12.86 1.84
C ARG A 56 4.85 12.74 0.84
N LEU A 57 5.79 11.83 1.05
CA LEU A 57 7.03 11.77 0.26
C LEU A 57 7.00 10.79 -0.90
N GLU A 58 6.13 9.78 -0.85
CA GLU A 58 6.12 8.69 -1.82
C GLU A 58 4.85 8.72 -2.64
N THR A 59 4.94 9.11 -3.91
CA THR A 59 3.76 9.14 -4.80
C THR A 59 3.12 7.77 -4.98
N GLY A 60 3.89 6.69 -4.83
CA GLY A 60 3.38 5.33 -4.95
C GLY A 60 2.69 4.79 -3.72
N VAL A 61 2.75 5.50 -2.59
CA VAL A 61 2.03 5.13 -1.38
C VAL A 61 0.68 5.84 -1.40
N ILE A 62 -0.37 5.07 -1.65
CA ILE A 62 -1.74 5.60 -1.73
C ILE A 62 -2.37 5.66 -0.34
N SER A 63 -2.17 4.62 0.46
CA SER A 63 -2.71 4.54 1.80
C SER A 63 -1.76 3.80 2.72
N ILE A 64 -1.50 4.41 3.84
CA ILE A 64 -1.07 3.74 5.06
C ILE A 64 -2.02 4.28 6.11
N PHE A 65 -3.05 3.50 6.42
CA PHE A 65 -4.14 3.92 7.29
C PHE A 65 -4.12 3.06 8.54
N PRO A 66 -3.34 3.46 9.55
CA PRO A 66 -3.24 2.68 10.78
C PRO A 66 -4.44 2.93 11.69
N MET A 67 -4.92 1.85 12.28
CA MET A 67 -6.07 1.84 13.17
C MET A 67 -5.76 0.97 14.37
N TYR A 68 -6.44 1.22 15.46
CA TYR A 68 -6.41 0.31 16.62
C TYR A 68 -7.83 0.04 17.07
N GLN A 69 -8.03 -1.13 17.66
CA GLN A 69 -9.37 -1.49 18.14
C GLN A 69 -9.71 -0.67 19.38
N LYS A 70 -10.91 -0.13 19.42
CA LYS A 70 -11.35 0.67 20.55
C LYS A 70 -11.36 -0.13 21.86
N VAL A 71 -11.81 -1.38 21.80
CA VAL A 71 -11.94 -2.24 22.98
C VAL A 71 -10.59 -2.83 23.39
N ASN A 72 -9.72 -3.10 22.43
CA ASN A 72 -8.41 -3.69 22.70
C ASN A 72 -7.35 -2.94 21.88
N PRO A 73 -6.87 -1.78 22.37
CA PRO A 73 -5.97 -0.92 21.58
C PRO A 73 -4.62 -1.52 21.21
N ALA A 74 -4.20 -2.59 21.87
CA ALA A 74 -2.97 -3.29 21.50
C ALA A 74 -3.11 -4.01 20.16
N GLN A 75 -4.33 -4.17 19.66
CA GLN A 75 -4.61 -4.73 18.35
C GLN A 75 -4.63 -3.62 17.32
N VAL A 76 -3.61 -3.58 16.48
CA VAL A 76 -3.44 -2.58 15.43
C VAL A 76 -3.71 -3.22 14.08
N ARG A 77 -4.36 -2.47 13.21
CA ARG A 77 -4.62 -2.89 11.82
C ARG A 77 -4.22 -1.75 10.91
N ILE A 78 -3.53 -2.08 9.82
CA ILE A 78 -3.13 -1.05 8.86
C ILE A 78 -3.67 -1.45 7.49
N LEU A 79 -4.45 -0.56 6.89
CA LEU A 79 -4.83 -0.71 5.48
C LEU A 79 -3.75 -0.06 4.64
N GLU A 80 -3.01 -0.88 3.91
CA GLU A 80 -1.90 -0.43 3.07
C GLU A 80 -2.28 -0.59 1.61
N ILE A 81 -2.15 0.49 0.85
CA ILE A 81 -2.40 0.48 -0.58
C ILE A 81 -1.22 1.17 -1.28
N TYR A 82 -0.61 0.44 -2.19
CA TYR A 82 0.51 0.93 -3.00
C TYR A 82 0.07 0.94 -4.46
N ALA A 83 0.58 1.90 -5.24
CA ALA A 83 0.24 2.02 -6.66
C ALA A 83 0.66 0.79 -7.46
N SER A 84 1.67 0.05 -6.98
CA SER A 84 2.20 -1.14 -7.62
C SER A 84 3.07 -1.91 -6.62
N ARG A 85 3.46 -3.13 -7.00
CA ARG A 85 4.42 -3.90 -6.19
C ARG A 85 5.77 -3.18 -6.13
N GLU A 86 6.17 -2.55 -7.21
CA GLU A 86 7.43 -1.80 -7.23
C GLU A 86 7.39 -0.61 -6.27
N ALA A 87 6.24 0.05 -6.15
CA ALA A 87 6.07 1.12 -5.18
C ALA A 87 6.19 0.59 -3.75
N TYR A 88 5.65 -0.59 -3.49
CA TYR A 88 5.80 -1.25 -2.20
C TYR A 88 7.27 -1.57 -1.90
N GLU A 89 7.97 -2.15 -2.87
CA GLU A 89 9.38 -2.50 -2.70
C GLU A 89 10.23 -1.26 -2.46
N ALA A 90 9.94 -0.18 -3.16
CA ALA A 90 10.62 1.10 -2.95
C ALA A 90 10.34 1.64 -1.54
N HIS A 91 9.09 1.50 -1.07
CA HIS A 91 8.69 1.93 0.27
C HIS A 91 9.55 1.27 1.35
N LEU A 92 9.83 -0.02 1.21
CA LEU A 92 10.64 -0.77 2.18
C LEU A 92 12.05 -0.22 2.33
N LYS A 93 12.55 0.49 1.33
CA LYS A 93 13.92 1.03 1.32
C LYS A 93 13.99 2.47 1.82
N THR A 94 12.85 3.09 2.13
CA THR A 94 12.85 4.48 2.56
C THR A 94 13.40 4.63 3.98
N PRO A 95 13.98 5.80 4.29
CA PRO A 95 14.48 6.06 5.65
C PRO A 95 13.39 5.97 6.70
N GLN A 96 12.19 6.49 6.41
CA GLN A 96 11.08 6.48 7.36
C GLN A 96 10.61 5.06 7.66
N PHE A 97 10.57 4.18 6.66
CA PHE A 97 10.20 2.79 6.91
C PHE A 97 11.28 2.06 7.71
N GLN A 98 12.54 2.25 7.36
CA GLN A 98 13.64 1.60 8.06
C GLN A 98 13.71 2.05 9.53
N LYS A 99 13.49 3.33 9.78
CA LYS A 99 13.41 3.87 11.14
C LYS A 99 12.27 3.22 11.92
N TYR A 100 11.08 3.15 11.31
CA TYR A 100 9.93 2.51 11.92
C TYR A 100 10.25 1.06 12.27
N LYS A 101 10.72 0.30 11.29
CA LYS A 101 11.00 -1.12 11.46
C LYS A 101 12.00 -1.37 12.59
N THR A 102 13.08 -0.60 12.61
CA THR A 102 14.15 -0.77 13.59
C THR A 102 13.67 -0.41 14.99
N LYS A 103 12.98 0.73 15.13
CA LYS A 103 12.56 1.22 16.44
C LYS A 103 11.42 0.43 17.06
N THR A 104 10.58 -0.18 16.23
CA THR A 104 9.39 -0.88 16.75
C THR A 104 9.53 -2.39 16.84
N LEU A 105 10.65 -2.95 16.41
CA LEU A 105 10.82 -4.38 16.36
C LEU A 105 10.53 -5.05 17.71
N HIS A 106 11.03 -4.50 18.80
CA HIS A 106 10.84 -5.05 20.15
C HIS A 106 9.45 -4.77 20.71
N MET A 107 8.67 -3.91 20.06
CA MET A 107 7.33 -3.53 20.53
C MET A 107 6.27 -4.46 19.99
N VAL A 108 6.57 -5.19 18.92
CA VAL A 108 5.61 -6.03 18.21
C VAL A 108 5.60 -7.42 18.85
N LYS A 109 4.41 -7.81 19.31
CA LYS A 109 4.19 -9.15 19.86
C LYS A 109 3.87 -10.16 18.78
N SER A 110 3.08 -9.74 17.78
CA SER A 110 2.76 -10.58 16.61
C SER A 110 2.47 -9.73 15.40
N LEU A 111 2.71 -10.28 14.22
CA LEU A 111 2.50 -9.60 12.95
C LEU A 111 2.01 -10.61 11.93
N GLN A 112 0.91 -10.28 11.26
CA GLN A 112 0.40 -11.03 10.12
C GLN A 112 0.12 -10.07 8.98
N LEU A 113 0.62 -10.40 7.81
CA LEU A 113 0.41 -9.59 6.59
C LEU A 113 -0.44 -10.40 5.62
N THR A 114 -1.55 -9.83 5.17
CA THR A 114 -2.47 -10.50 4.26
C THR A 114 -2.66 -9.66 3.02
N GLU A 115 -2.31 -10.21 1.85
CA GLU A 115 -2.58 -9.55 0.58
C GLU A 115 -4.07 -9.65 0.27
N MET A 116 -4.62 -8.56 -0.23
CA MET A 116 -6.04 -8.41 -0.51
C MET A 116 -6.21 -7.88 -1.93
N GLU A 117 -7.41 -8.08 -2.47
CA GLU A 117 -7.82 -7.43 -3.72
C GLU A 117 -9.10 -6.65 -3.45
N ALA A 118 -9.22 -5.49 -4.07
CA ALA A 118 -10.47 -4.74 -4.01
C ALA A 118 -11.57 -5.53 -4.73
N ILE A 119 -12.77 -5.53 -4.17
CA ILE A 119 -13.90 -6.18 -4.85
C ILE A 119 -14.16 -5.51 -6.20
N ASP A 120 -14.04 -4.19 -6.23
CA ASP A 120 -14.11 -3.41 -7.48
C ASP A 120 -13.22 -2.19 -7.32
N GLU A 121 -12.01 -2.29 -7.87
CA GLU A 121 -11.01 -1.24 -7.71
C GLU A 121 -11.50 0.11 -8.24
N ALA A 122 -12.15 0.12 -9.40
CA ALA A 122 -12.62 1.36 -10.01
C ALA A 122 -13.64 2.08 -9.14
N THR A 123 -14.51 1.34 -8.47
CA THR A 123 -15.53 1.93 -7.60
C THR A 123 -14.99 2.24 -6.20
N MET A 124 -14.23 1.30 -5.64
CA MET A 124 -13.76 1.44 -4.26
C MET A 124 -12.82 2.62 -4.08
N THR A 125 -11.98 2.90 -5.08
CA THR A 125 -11.03 4.02 -4.98
C THR A 125 -11.70 5.38 -5.05
N LYS A 126 -12.98 5.46 -5.42
CA LYS A 126 -13.70 6.74 -5.41
C LYS A 126 -13.80 7.38 -4.04
N ILE A 127 -13.64 6.61 -2.98
CA ILE A 127 -13.66 7.16 -1.63
C ILE A 127 -12.57 8.21 -1.43
N PHE A 128 -11.46 8.09 -2.14
CA PHE A 128 -10.36 9.03 -1.99
C PHE A 128 -10.74 10.43 -2.46
N GLY A 129 -11.60 10.52 -3.48
CA GLY A 129 -12.13 11.80 -3.90
C GLY A 129 -13.04 12.44 -2.85
N LYS A 130 -13.77 11.60 -2.09
CA LYS A 130 -14.65 12.13 -1.04
C LYS A 130 -13.88 12.67 0.16
N LEU A 131 -12.65 12.20 0.35
CA LEU A 131 -11.81 12.63 1.47
C LEU A 131 -11.06 13.92 1.18
N GLN A 132 -10.98 14.33 -0.09
CA GLN A 132 -10.36 15.60 -0.46
C GLN A 132 -11.28 16.74 -0.08
N LYS A 133 -10.73 17.72 0.61
CA LYS A 133 -11.43 18.94 0.97
C LYS A 133 -10.75 20.12 0.29
N GLU A 134 -11.55 21.04 -0.18
CA GLU A 134 -11.05 22.27 -0.76
C GLU A 134 -10.48 23.21 0.29
#